data_09863b205741af7d8bc16536e2554246
#
_entry.id   09863b205741af7d8bc16536e2554246
#
_cell.length_a   1.000
_cell.length_b   1.000
_cell.length_c   1.000
_cell.angle_alpha   90.00
_cell.angle_beta   90.00
_cell.angle_gamma   90.00
#
_symmetry.space_group_name_H-M   'P 1'
#
loop_
_entity.id
_entity.type
_entity.pdbx_description
1 polymer ?
#
loop_
_entity_poly.entity_id
_entity_poly.type
_entity_poly.pdbx_seq_one_letter_code
_entity_poly.pdbx_strand_id
1 'polypeptide(L)'
;MTMIDQTLPGGPAIGDDALVQIRRVRKSFGAHMVLRDVSLEVPAGTVTVLLGPSGSGKSTLLRCINHLETIDGGRVIVDGELIGYRQAGHKIHEMTPKEIAKQRRSIGMVF
;
A
#
# COMPACT_ATOMS: atom_id res chain seq x y z
N MET A 1 7.99 0.42 13.03
CA MET A 1 6.69 -0.18 12.72
C MET A 1 6.85 -1.70 12.74
N THR A 2 5.99 -2.37 13.44
CA THR A 2 5.97 -3.83 13.53
C THR A 2 4.74 -4.36 12.83
N MET A 3 4.90 -5.43 12.06
CA MET A 3 3.82 -6.08 11.33
C MET A 3 3.59 -7.48 11.90
N ILE A 4 2.32 -7.85 12.07
CA ILE A 4 1.91 -9.21 12.45
C ILE A 4 0.95 -9.72 11.39
N ASP A 5 1.33 -10.83 10.73
CA ASP A 5 0.47 -11.52 9.78
C ASP A 5 -0.33 -12.60 10.48
N GLN A 6 -1.64 -12.61 10.24
CA GLN A 6 -2.53 -13.66 10.71
C GLN A 6 -3.16 -14.33 9.49
N THR A 7 -2.59 -15.45 9.10
CA THR A 7 -3.10 -16.22 7.97
C THR A 7 -4.24 -17.13 8.42
N LEU A 8 -5.38 -17.01 7.75
CA LEU A 8 -6.52 -17.90 8.02
C LEU A 8 -6.22 -19.32 7.47
N PRO A 9 -6.75 -20.38 8.13
CA PRO A 9 -6.57 -21.73 7.61
C PRO A 9 -7.07 -21.85 6.17
N GLY A 10 -6.26 -22.44 5.30
CA GLY A 10 -6.57 -22.58 3.89
C GLY A 10 -6.29 -21.35 3.04
N GLY A 11 -5.67 -20.32 3.60
CA GLY A 11 -5.26 -19.13 2.86
C GLY A 11 -4.16 -19.43 1.84
N PRO A 12 -4.03 -18.59 0.79
CA PRO A 12 -3.01 -18.78 -0.23
C PRO A 12 -1.60 -18.54 0.32
N ALA A 13 -0.61 -19.10 -0.36
CA ALA A 13 0.79 -18.83 -0.08
C ALA A 13 1.12 -17.36 -0.37
N ILE A 14 2.07 -16.80 0.38
CA ILE A 14 2.58 -15.44 0.14
C ILE A 14 3.46 -15.46 -1.10
N GLY A 15 3.31 -14.47 -1.98
CA GLY A 15 4.08 -14.35 -3.20
C GLY A 15 3.54 -13.23 -4.08
N ASP A 16 3.77 -13.34 -5.39
CA ASP A 16 3.33 -12.33 -6.35
C ASP A 16 1.80 -12.27 -6.49
N ASP A 17 1.08 -13.26 -5.96
CA ASP A 17 -0.37 -13.31 -5.94
C ASP A 17 -0.98 -12.65 -4.71
N ALA A 18 -0.18 -12.01 -3.88
CA ALA A 18 -0.70 -11.31 -2.71
C ALA A 18 -1.70 -10.24 -3.11
N LEU A 19 -2.79 -10.12 -2.34
CA LEU A 19 -3.83 -9.12 -2.59
C LEU A 19 -3.27 -7.71 -2.49
N VAL A 20 -2.45 -7.43 -1.49
CA VAL A 20 -1.77 -6.16 -1.33
C VAL A 20 -0.27 -6.40 -1.35
N GLN A 21 0.43 -5.66 -2.20
CA GLN A 21 1.88 -5.69 -2.28
C GLN A 21 2.39 -4.28 -2.08
N ILE A 22 3.19 -4.09 -1.06
CA ILE A 22 3.87 -2.83 -0.78
C ILE A 22 5.35 -3.09 -1.01
N ARG A 23 5.92 -2.37 -1.98
CA ARG A 23 7.27 -2.61 -2.46
C ARG A 23 8.12 -1.36 -2.26
N ARG A 24 9.00 -1.41 -1.27
CA ARG A 24 10.02 -0.39 -1.01
C ARG A 24 9.46 1.03 -0.97
N VAL A 25 8.33 1.19 -0.29
CA VAL A 25 7.64 2.48 -0.22
C VAL A 25 8.40 3.45 0.69
N ARG A 26 8.58 4.66 0.19
CA ARG A 26 9.19 5.77 0.91
C ARG A 26 8.24 6.94 0.92
N LYS A 27 8.17 7.61 2.06
CA LYS A 27 7.36 8.82 2.21
C LYS A 27 8.01 9.75 3.22
N SER A 28 8.15 11.02 2.82
CA SER A 28 8.66 12.08 3.67
C SER A 28 7.68 13.25 3.70
N PHE A 29 7.65 13.95 4.82
CA PHE A 29 6.97 15.22 4.96
C PHE A 29 8.03 16.26 5.27
N GLY A 30 8.39 17.07 4.27
CA GLY A 30 9.54 17.95 4.38
C GLY A 30 10.83 17.17 4.62
N ALA A 31 11.56 17.50 5.67
CA ALA A 31 12.80 16.82 6.05
C ALA A 31 12.56 15.55 6.88
N HIS A 32 11.32 15.28 7.26
CA HIS A 32 10.97 14.14 8.11
C HIS A 32 10.56 12.93 7.28
N MET A 33 11.41 11.90 7.27
CA MET A 33 11.09 10.65 6.58
C MET A 33 10.26 9.75 7.50
N VAL A 34 9.02 9.49 7.10
CA VAL A 34 8.06 8.69 7.87
C VAL A 34 8.10 7.22 7.45
N LEU A 35 8.14 6.94 6.15
CA LEU A 35 8.26 5.58 5.63
C LEU A 35 9.62 5.41 4.97
N ARG A 36 10.40 4.44 5.46
CA ARG A 36 11.75 4.17 4.99
C ARG A 36 11.79 2.79 4.34
N ASP A 37 11.65 2.76 3.03
CA ASP A 37 11.84 1.54 2.26
C ASP A 37 10.99 0.37 2.79
N VAL A 38 9.72 0.63 3.04
CA VAL A 38 8.80 -0.34 3.64
C VAL A 38 8.30 -1.31 2.60
N SER A 39 8.44 -2.61 2.88
CA SER A 39 7.92 -3.66 2.03
C SER A 39 7.10 -4.63 2.85
N LEU A 40 5.92 -4.99 2.35
CA LEU A 40 5.08 -6.02 2.96
C LEU A 40 4.10 -6.58 1.94
N GLU A 41 3.59 -7.76 2.22
CA GLU A 41 2.60 -8.44 1.40
C GLU A 41 1.44 -8.90 2.26
N VAL A 42 0.22 -8.76 1.72
CA VAL A 42 -0.99 -9.24 2.39
C VAL A 42 -1.66 -10.25 1.48
N PRO A 43 -1.59 -11.55 1.80
CA PRO A 43 -2.30 -12.56 1.01
C PRO A 43 -3.80 -12.38 1.10
N ALA A 44 -4.52 -12.76 0.04
CA ALA A 44 -5.98 -12.75 0.05
C ALA A 44 -6.52 -13.65 1.15
N GLY A 45 -7.63 -13.25 1.79
CA GLY A 45 -8.25 -14.01 2.85
C GLY A 45 -7.50 -14.00 4.19
N THR A 46 -6.54 -13.08 4.35
CA THR A 46 -5.76 -12.97 5.59
C THR A 46 -6.00 -11.63 6.28
N VAL A 47 -5.57 -11.54 7.52
CA VAL A 47 -5.58 -10.30 8.30
C VAL A 47 -4.14 -9.96 8.68
N THR A 48 -3.74 -8.74 8.34
CA THR A 48 -2.43 -8.21 8.73
C THR A 48 -2.63 -7.05 9.71
N VAL A 49 -1.91 -7.09 10.82
CA VAL A 49 -1.98 -6.05 11.85
C VAL A 49 -0.66 -5.29 11.89
N LEU A 50 -0.75 -3.97 11.81
CA LEU A 50 0.41 -3.08 11.94
C LEU A 50 0.46 -2.56 13.37
N LEU A 51 1.56 -2.82 14.06
CA LEU A 51 1.78 -2.38 15.42
C LEU A 51 2.94 -1.41 15.50
N GLY A 52 2.82 -0.44 16.36
CA GLY A 52 3.87 0.53 16.63
C GLY A 52 3.33 1.74 17.37
N PRO A 53 4.21 2.54 17.96
CA PRO A 53 3.80 3.76 18.67
C PRO A 53 3.21 4.79 17.71
N SER A 54 2.53 5.79 18.28
CA SER A 54 2.07 6.96 17.52
C SER A 54 3.27 7.60 16.80
N GLY A 55 3.05 7.99 15.54
CA GLY A 55 4.12 8.59 14.73
C GLY A 55 5.04 7.57 14.04
N SER A 56 4.76 6.27 14.13
CA SER A 56 5.58 5.24 13.49
C SER A 56 5.29 5.05 12.00
N GLY A 57 4.34 5.79 11.44
CA GLY A 57 4.01 5.71 10.02
C GLY A 57 2.85 4.81 9.65
N LYS A 58 2.16 4.20 10.61
CA LYS A 58 1.03 3.28 10.35
C LYS A 58 -0.08 3.95 9.53
N SER A 59 -0.56 5.09 9.99
CA SER A 59 -1.62 5.82 9.30
C SER A 59 -1.18 6.33 7.94
N THR A 60 0.08 6.75 7.82
CA THR A 60 0.66 7.19 6.56
C THR A 60 0.69 6.05 5.56
N LEU A 61 1.12 4.86 5.97
CA LEU A 61 1.13 3.69 5.10
C LEU A 61 -0.27 3.33 4.60
N LEU A 62 -1.26 3.33 5.50
CA LEU A 62 -2.65 3.05 5.13
C LEU A 62 -3.19 4.07 4.13
N ARG A 63 -2.86 5.34 4.31
CA ARG A 63 -3.26 6.38 3.36
C ARG A 63 -2.58 6.24 2.01
N CYS A 64 -1.34 5.77 1.98
CA CYS A 64 -0.64 5.49 0.72
C CYS A 64 -1.29 4.34 -0.05
N ILE A 65 -1.85 3.34 0.64
CA ILE A 65 -2.54 2.24 -0.02
C ILE A 65 -3.77 2.73 -0.79
N ASN A 66 -4.48 3.72 -0.27
CA ASN A 66 -5.66 4.29 -0.94
C ASN A 66 -5.36 5.60 -1.69
N HIS A 67 -4.11 5.93 -1.87
CA HIS A 67 -3.65 7.15 -2.54
C HIS A 67 -4.23 8.44 -1.94
N LEU A 68 -4.52 8.43 -0.64
CA LEU A 68 -4.82 9.65 0.11
C LEU A 68 -3.54 10.43 0.40
N GLU A 69 -2.41 9.74 0.38
CA GLU A 69 -1.06 10.31 0.39
C GLU A 69 -0.29 9.74 -0.78
N THR A 70 0.45 10.57 -1.49
CA THR A 70 1.33 10.12 -2.57
C THR A 70 2.63 9.58 -1.99
N ILE A 71 3.15 8.51 -2.60
CA ILE A 71 4.45 7.96 -2.22
C ILE A 71 5.58 8.73 -2.91
N ASP A 72 6.75 8.78 -2.27
CA ASP A 72 7.94 9.41 -2.85
C ASP A 72 8.81 8.38 -3.59
N GLY A 73 8.62 7.12 -3.31
CA GLY A 73 9.31 6.03 -3.99
C GLY A 73 8.65 4.70 -3.70
N GLY A 74 9.01 3.69 -4.47
CA GLY A 74 8.40 2.38 -4.38
C GLY A 74 7.08 2.29 -5.11
N ARG A 75 6.27 1.28 -4.77
CA ARG A 75 4.97 1.08 -5.38
C ARG A 75 4.02 0.35 -4.44
N VAL A 76 2.73 0.58 -4.64
CA VAL A 76 1.65 -0.13 -3.96
C VAL A 76 0.79 -0.80 -5.02
N ILE A 77 0.57 -2.09 -4.89
CA ILE A 77 -0.24 -2.89 -5.82
C ILE A 77 -1.34 -3.54 -5.01
N VAL A 78 -2.59 -3.34 -5.44
CA VAL A 78 -3.77 -3.95 -4.81
C VAL A 78 -4.55 -4.69 -5.87
N ASP A 79 -4.75 -5.98 -5.66
CA ASP A 79 -5.46 -6.87 -6.59
C ASP A 79 -4.94 -6.76 -8.03
N GLY A 80 -3.61 -6.71 -8.16
CA GLY A 80 -2.93 -6.62 -9.44
C GLY A 80 -2.87 -5.23 -10.05
N GLU A 81 -3.48 -4.22 -9.43
CA GLU A 81 -3.49 -2.86 -9.93
C GLU A 81 -2.50 -1.95 -9.19
N LEU A 82 -1.70 -1.22 -9.95
CA LEU A 82 -0.80 -0.22 -9.39
C LEU A 82 -1.63 0.97 -8.89
N ILE A 83 -1.50 1.29 -7.61
CA ILE A 83 -2.32 2.32 -6.96
C ILE A 83 -1.82 3.72 -7.32
N GLY A 84 -2.73 4.53 -7.84
CA GLY A 84 -2.51 5.95 -8.12
C GLY A 84 -1.75 6.26 -9.38
N TYR A 85 -1.25 5.23 -10.07
CA TYR A 85 -0.42 5.40 -11.27
C TYR A 85 -0.84 4.43 -12.36
N ARG A 86 -0.60 4.80 -13.61
CA ARG A 86 -0.78 3.91 -14.75
C ARG A 86 0.51 3.83 -15.55
N GLN A 87 0.76 2.68 -16.12
CA GLN A 87 1.90 2.47 -16.99
C GLN A 87 1.48 2.63 -18.45
N ALA A 88 2.21 3.47 -19.18
CA ALA A 88 2.03 3.66 -20.62
C ALA A 88 3.38 3.46 -21.30
N GLY A 89 3.58 2.26 -21.90
CA GLY A 89 4.87 1.87 -22.46
C GLY A 89 5.93 1.76 -21.36
N HIS A 90 6.99 2.55 -21.47
CA HIS A 90 8.08 2.58 -20.49
C HIS A 90 7.91 3.67 -19.43
N LYS A 91 6.82 4.43 -19.48
CA LYS A 91 6.58 5.56 -18.56
C LYS A 91 5.45 5.24 -17.60
N ILE A 92 5.57 5.76 -16.39
CA ILE A 92 4.53 5.68 -15.36
C ILE A 92 4.00 7.09 -15.17
N HIS A 93 2.68 7.25 -15.29
CA HIS A 93 1.99 8.51 -15.12
C HIS A 93 1.06 8.46 -13.92
N GLU A 94 0.97 9.55 -13.18
CA GLU A 94 -0.03 9.66 -12.14
C GLU A 94 -1.42 9.64 -12.76
N MET A 95 -2.34 8.91 -12.14
CA MET A 95 -3.73 8.84 -12.57
C MET A 95 -4.43 10.18 -12.40
N THR A 96 -5.42 10.44 -13.23
CA THR A 96 -6.31 11.59 -13.06
C THR A 96 -7.16 11.41 -11.79
N PRO A 97 -7.70 12.50 -11.21
CA PRO A 97 -8.59 12.37 -10.04
C PRO A 97 -9.79 11.44 -10.27
N LYS A 98 -10.30 11.38 -11.49
CA LYS A 98 -11.42 10.50 -11.86
C LYS A 98 -11.00 9.03 -11.83
N GLU A 99 -9.83 8.71 -12.36
CA GLU A 99 -9.26 7.36 -12.34
C GLU A 99 -8.98 6.91 -10.90
N ILE A 100 -8.41 7.79 -10.08
CA ILE A 100 -8.16 7.54 -8.65
C ILE A 100 -9.46 7.28 -7.90
N ALA A 101 -10.49 8.06 -8.16
CA ALA A 101 -11.80 7.86 -7.53
C ALA A 101 -12.39 6.49 -7.85
N LYS A 102 -12.25 6.04 -9.09
CA LYS A 102 -12.68 4.71 -9.51
C LYS A 102 -11.90 3.61 -8.79
N GLN A 103 -10.59 3.77 -8.68
CA GLN A 103 -9.74 2.80 -8.01
C GLN A 103 -10.03 2.70 -6.51
N ARG A 104 -10.33 3.83 -5.84
CA ARG A 104 -10.67 3.87 -4.42
C ARG A 104 -11.97 3.15 -4.07
N ARG A 105 -12.88 2.97 -5.02
CA ARG A 105 -14.16 2.30 -4.77
C ARG A 105 -13.99 0.84 -4.34
N SER A 106 -12.89 0.21 -4.72
CA SER A 106 -12.61 -1.19 -4.36
C SER A 106 -11.86 -1.32 -3.04
N ILE A 107 -11.47 -0.21 -2.42
CA ILE A 107 -10.69 -0.21 -1.18
C ILE A 107 -11.49 0.49 -0.09
N GLY A 108 -11.92 -0.26 0.92
CA GLY A 108 -12.59 0.29 2.09
C GLY A 108 -11.57 0.65 3.17
N MET A 109 -11.74 1.81 3.80
CA MET A 109 -10.89 2.24 4.92
C MET A 109 -11.76 2.72 6.07
N VAL A 110 -11.36 2.33 7.29
CA VAL A 110 -11.99 2.74 8.53
C VAL A 110 -10.93 3.37 9.42
N PHE A 111 -11.19 4.58 9.84
CA PHE A 111 -10.30 5.32 10.72
C PHE A 111 -10.90 5.48 12.11
#